data_83ce17b2418c87d2566dc07fb0e73e56
#
_entry.id   83ce17b2418c87d2566dc07fb0e73e56
#
_cell.length_a   1.000
_cell.length_b   1.000
_cell.length_c   1.000
_cell.angle_alpha   90.00
_cell.angle_beta   90.00
_cell.angle_gamma   90.00
#
_symmetry.space_group_name_H-M   'P 1'
#
loop_
_entity.id
_entity.type
_entity.pdbx_description
1 polymer ?
#
loop_
_entity_poly.entity_id
_entity_poly.type
_entity_poly.pdbx_seq_one_letter_code
_entity_poly.pdbx_strand_id
1 'polypeptide(L)'
;MELRAVDGERIADKTVLKMMREMGPRCGIRRETDYHRYNSYRGEVGETFENVLGRDFGADGPWRKMGTDVTEFRCSFGKAYLAPAYDFGSREIVAWSISKRPDMEQQREMLDGLAKAMPEGAEPVMQMDMGWQYQHRAFTGRLRGLGVTQSMSRKGNCLDNACTEGLFGHMKDEFFRGRDWDDFEEFKRDLEAYIHHWNHVRRQVRLKGLTPVEFREQALRGAA
;
A
#
# COMPACT_ATOMS: atom_id res chain seq x y z
N MET A 1 4.13 5.90 20.66
CA MET A 1 2.95 5.03 20.61
C MET A 1 3.24 3.64 21.15
N GLU A 2 4.30 3.00 20.73
CA GLU A 2 4.71 1.68 21.25
C GLU A 2 4.90 1.67 22.76
N LEU A 3 5.63 2.65 23.34
CA LEU A 3 5.80 2.76 24.77
C LEU A 3 4.47 2.74 25.56
N ARG A 4 3.40 3.33 25.01
CA ARG A 4 2.07 3.31 25.66
C ARG A 4 1.36 1.97 25.49
N ALA A 5 1.56 1.32 24.35
CA ALA A 5 0.81 0.12 23.99
C ALA A 5 1.46 -1.18 24.49
N VAL A 6 2.80 -1.22 24.52
CA VAL A 6 3.57 -2.41 24.90
C VAL A 6 3.99 -2.33 26.35
N ASP A 7 4.55 -1.19 26.77
CA ASP A 7 5.15 -1.02 28.09
C ASP A 7 4.21 -0.35 29.13
N GLY A 8 3.00 0.08 28.69
CA GLY A 8 2.04 0.74 29.56
C GLY A 8 2.44 2.15 30.00
N GLU A 9 3.56 2.67 29.50
CA GLU A 9 4.15 3.95 29.93
C GLU A 9 3.32 5.15 29.42
N ARG A 10 2.88 6.01 30.35
CA ARG A 10 2.13 7.23 30.05
C ARG A 10 3.06 8.46 29.92
N ILE A 11 3.84 8.51 28.86
CA ILE A 11 4.73 9.65 28.58
C ILE A 11 4.04 10.60 27.60
N ALA A 12 4.05 11.90 27.90
CA ALA A 12 3.52 12.94 27.02
C ALA A 12 4.38 13.07 25.75
N ASP A 13 3.76 13.30 24.59
CA ASP A 13 4.48 13.44 23.31
C ASP A 13 5.54 14.53 23.32
N LYS A 14 5.29 15.64 24.05
CA LYS A 14 6.25 16.72 24.27
C LYS A 14 7.50 16.25 25.02
N THR A 15 7.35 15.35 26.00
CA THR A 15 8.47 14.79 26.76
C THR A 15 9.31 13.88 25.87
N VAL A 16 8.67 13.00 25.09
CA VAL A 16 9.36 12.15 24.11
C VAL A 16 10.15 13.01 23.12
N LEU A 17 9.53 14.06 22.56
CA LEU A 17 10.19 14.96 21.62
C LEU A 17 11.40 15.69 22.27
N LYS A 18 11.29 16.09 23.53
CA LYS A 18 12.42 16.69 24.27
C LYS A 18 13.57 15.70 24.41
N MET A 19 13.28 14.48 24.88
CA MET A 19 14.26 13.40 25.01
C MET A 19 14.95 13.09 23.68
N MET A 20 14.18 12.97 22.59
CA MET A 20 14.74 12.75 21.26
C MET A 20 15.68 13.89 20.83
N ARG A 21 15.34 15.15 21.12
CA ARG A 21 16.22 16.30 20.82
C ARG A 21 17.51 16.25 21.63
N GLU A 22 17.44 15.88 22.90
CA GLU A 22 18.60 15.76 23.79
C GLU A 22 19.52 14.60 23.37
N MET A 23 18.95 13.47 22.94
CA MET A 23 19.71 12.31 22.44
C MET A 23 20.28 12.54 21.03
N GLY A 24 19.85 13.58 20.31
CA GLY A 24 20.34 13.95 18.99
C GLY A 24 20.02 13.01 17.83
N PRO A 25 19.06 12.07 17.90
CA PRO A 25 18.74 11.25 16.74
C PRO A 25 18.23 12.16 15.61
N ARG A 26 18.75 11.92 14.42
CA ARG A 26 18.30 12.63 13.20
C ARG A 26 17.48 11.67 12.36
N CYS A 27 16.30 12.11 11.94
CA CYS A 27 15.52 11.37 10.96
C CYS A 27 16.30 11.30 9.65
N GLY A 28 16.61 10.09 9.19
CA GLY A 28 17.28 9.85 7.90
C GLY A 28 16.34 9.97 6.68
N ILE A 29 15.04 10.17 6.92
CA ILE A 29 14.04 10.34 5.87
C ILE A 29 14.30 11.67 5.14
N ARG A 30 14.24 11.63 3.82
CA ARG A 30 14.61 12.73 2.93
C ARG A 30 13.94 14.06 3.29
N ARG A 31 14.74 15.13 3.20
CA ARG A 31 14.29 16.51 3.30
C ARG A 31 13.86 17.10 1.95
N GLU A 32 14.25 16.45 0.84
CA GLU A 32 13.92 16.88 -0.52
C GLU A 32 13.27 15.72 -1.28
N THR A 33 12.17 16.00 -1.96
CA THR A 33 11.49 15.08 -2.86
C THR A 33 12.07 15.26 -4.26
N ASP A 34 12.85 14.30 -4.75
CA ASP A 34 13.09 14.15 -6.19
C ASP A 34 11.77 13.81 -6.87
N TYR A 35 11.19 14.81 -7.50
CA TYR A 35 9.96 14.68 -8.27
C TYR A 35 10.27 13.99 -9.59
N HIS A 36 10.13 12.65 -9.64
CA HIS A 36 10.19 11.95 -10.91
C HIS A 36 8.94 12.26 -11.73
N ARG A 37 9.13 12.84 -12.93
CA ARG A 37 8.05 13.09 -13.89
C ARG A 37 7.32 11.79 -14.19
N TYR A 38 6.04 11.75 -13.88
CA TYR A 38 5.13 10.68 -14.27
C TYR A 38 5.10 10.57 -15.81
N ASN A 39 5.41 9.37 -16.32
CA ASN A 39 5.32 9.09 -17.76
C ASN A 39 4.11 8.20 -18.00
N SER A 40 3.01 8.77 -18.52
CA SER A 40 1.82 8.01 -18.87
C SER A 40 2.13 6.97 -19.96
N TYR A 41 1.58 5.78 -19.81
CA TYR A 41 1.64 4.73 -20.83
C TYR A 41 1.11 5.24 -22.19
N ARG A 42 1.84 4.93 -23.28
CA ARG A 42 1.53 5.37 -24.66
C ARG A 42 1.08 4.23 -25.58
N GLY A 43 0.71 3.05 -25.04
CA GLY A 43 0.24 1.91 -25.81
C GLY A 43 -1.24 1.99 -26.22
N GLU A 44 -1.76 0.90 -26.80
CA GLU A 44 -3.18 0.76 -27.13
C GLU A 44 -4.03 0.87 -25.86
N VAL A 45 -5.09 1.67 -25.93
CA VAL A 45 -6.02 1.90 -24.81
C VAL A 45 -6.96 0.70 -24.73
N GLY A 46 -6.90 -0.04 -23.62
CA GLY A 46 -7.87 -1.09 -23.31
C GLY A 46 -9.17 -0.53 -22.71
N GLU A 47 -9.85 -1.30 -21.87
CA GLU A 47 -11.05 -0.86 -21.17
C GLU A 47 -10.68 0.17 -20.08
N THR A 48 -11.27 1.38 -20.15
CA THR A 48 -11.06 2.44 -19.17
C THR A 48 -12.30 2.66 -18.33
N PHE A 49 -12.10 3.07 -17.06
CA PHE A 49 -13.17 3.27 -16.10
C PHE A 49 -13.14 4.72 -15.58
N GLU A 50 -14.29 5.19 -15.13
CA GLU A 50 -14.40 6.53 -14.54
C GLU A 50 -13.65 6.62 -13.21
N ASN A 51 -13.23 7.82 -12.82
CA ASN A 51 -12.68 8.10 -11.49
C ASN A 51 -13.81 8.24 -10.48
N VAL A 52 -14.36 7.11 -10.04
CA VAL A 52 -15.47 7.04 -9.07
C VAL A 52 -15.03 7.55 -7.70
N LEU A 53 -13.75 7.33 -7.33
CA LEU A 53 -13.23 7.72 -6.02
C LEU A 53 -13.08 9.24 -5.86
N GLY A 54 -12.80 9.98 -6.95
CA GLY A 54 -12.78 11.45 -6.97
C GLY A 54 -11.83 12.09 -5.94
N ARG A 55 -10.72 11.42 -5.55
CA ARG A 55 -9.78 11.79 -4.48
C ARG A 55 -10.35 11.69 -3.06
N ASP A 56 -11.53 11.17 -2.88
CA ASP A 56 -12.03 10.86 -1.55
C ASP A 56 -11.45 9.52 -1.07
N PHE A 57 -10.24 9.60 -0.48
CA PHE A 57 -9.54 8.47 0.12
C PHE A 57 -10.00 8.15 1.55
N GLY A 58 -10.93 8.93 2.10
CA GLY A 58 -11.58 8.62 3.36
C GLY A 58 -12.43 7.37 3.23
N ALA A 59 -12.31 6.43 4.15
CA ALA A 59 -13.14 5.24 4.21
C ALA A 59 -13.71 5.09 5.62
N ASP A 60 -15.02 4.83 5.70
CA ASP A 60 -15.73 4.68 6.98
C ASP A 60 -15.45 3.32 7.65
N GLY A 61 -14.59 2.52 7.07
CA GLY A 61 -14.17 1.23 7.60
C GLY A 61 -13.33 0.44 6.59
N PRO A 62 -12.86 -0.75 6.98
CA PRO A 62 -12.13 -1.66 6.08
C PRO A 62 -13.03 -2.17 4.95
N TRP A 63 -12.41 -2.58 3.85
CA TRP A 63 -13.06 -3.18 2.68
C TRP A 63 -14.09 -2.27 1.97
N ARG A 64 -13.90 -0.95 2.06
CA ARG A 64 -14.73 0.03 1.35
C ARG A 64 -14.00 0.65 0.17
N LYS A 65 -12.79 1.10 0.40
CA LYS A 65 -11.96 1.76 -0.60
C LYS A 65 -10.55 1.19 -0.54
N MET A 66 -10.02 0.85 -1.68
CA MET A 66 -8.72 0.22 -1.84
C MET A 66 -7.91 0.93 -2.91
N GLY A 67 -6.62 0.66 -2.95
CA GLY A 67 -5.76 1.07 -4.04
C GLY A 67 -4.80 -0.02 -4.45
N THR A 68 -4.42 -0.01 -5.71
CA THR A 68 -3.34 -0.83 -6.25
C THR A 68 -2.50 -0.01 -7.23
N ASP A 69 -1.24 -0.31 -7.27
CA ASP A 69 -0.26 0.23 -8.22
C ASP A 69 0.98 -0.67 -8.19
N VAL A 70 1.92 -0.46 -9.12
CA VAL A 70 3.17 -1.22 -9.15
C VAL A 70 4.34 -0.30 -8.81
N THR A 71 5.12 -0.67 -7.79
CA THR A 71 6.37 0.04 -7.48
C THR A 71 7.59 -0.80 -7.82
N GLU A 72 8.62 -0.14 -8.37
CA GLU A 72 9.92 -0.73 -8.72
C GLU A 72 10.93 -0.51 -7.60
N PHE A 73 11.71 -1.56 -7.29
CA PHE A 73 12.92 -1.54 -6.48
C PHE A 73 14.11 -1.91 -7.35
N ARG A 74 15.21 -1.18 -7.19
CA ARG A 74 16.46 -1.43 -7.92
C ARG A 74 17.52 -1.89 -6.94
N CYS A 75 17.92 -3.15 -7.06
CA CYS A 75 18.91 -3.82 -6.23
C CYS A 75 20.10 -4.28 -7.07
N SER A 76 21.18 -4.75 -6.43
CA SER A 76 22.35 -5.28 -7.11
C SER A 76 22.03 -6.49 -7.99
N PHE A 77 21.07 -7.35 -7.62
CA PHE A 77 20.59 -8.44 -8.49
C PHE A 77 19.77 -7.96 -9.70
N GLY A 78 19.36 -6.69 -9.78
CA GLY A 78 18.53 -6.12 -10.83
C GLY A 78 17.25 -5.45 -10.29
N LYS A 79 16.10 -5.77 -10.88
CA LYS A 79 14.82 -5.14 -10.52
C LYS A 79 13.87 -6.11 -9.85
N ALA A 80 13.13 -5.59 -8.89
CA ALA A 80 11.96 -6.24 -8.30
C ALA A 80 10.76 -5.29 -8.35
N TYR A 81 9.57 -5.85 -8.42
CA TYR A 81 8.31 -5.13 -8.49
C TYR A 81 7.35 -5.63 -7.43
N LEU A 82 6.68 -4.72 -6.74
CA LEU A 82 5.61 -5.03 -5.80
C LEU A 82 4.29 -4.50 -6.36
N ALA A 83 3.27 -5.36 -6.40
CA ALA A 83 1.89 -5.01 -6.69
C ALA A 83 1.04 -5.32 -5.43
N PRO A 84 0.68 -4.34 -4.60
CA PRO A 84 -0.17 -4.55 -3.44
C PRO A 84 -1.63 -4.28 -3.75
N ALA A 85 -2.55 -4.92 -2.99
CA ALA A 85 -3.90 -4.43 -2.75
C ALA A 85 -3.90 -3.78 -1.35
N TYR A 86 -4.11 -2.48 -1.29
CA TYR A 86 -4.00 -1.66 -0.09
C TYR A 86 -5.36 -1.11 0.34
N ASP A 87 -5.84 -1.52 1.51
CA ASP A 87 -7.09 -1.02 2.08
C ASP A 87 -6.89 0.38 2.69
N PHE A 88 -7.70 1.35 2.27
CA PHE A 88 -7.56 2.73 2.73
C PHE A 88 -8.15 2.95 4.13
N GLY A 89 -9.14 2.13 4.51
CA GLY A 89 -9.77 2.22 5.82
C GLY A 89 -8.88 1.71 6.94
N SER A 90 -8.40 0.49 6.82
CA SER A 90 -7.51 -0.14 7.81
C SER A 90 -6.04 0.17 7.62
N ARG A 91 -5.62 0.72 6.47
CA ARG A 91 -4.22 0.90 6.10
C ARG A 91 -3.45 -0.43 6.02
N GLU A 92 -4.15 -1.51 5.77
CA GLU A 92 -3.60 -2.85 5.63
C GLU A 92 -3.23 -3.16 4.17
N ILE A 93 -2.11 -3.83 3.97
CA ILE A 93 -1.76 -4.46 2.70
C ILE A 93 -2.39 -5.84 2.72
N VAL A 94 -3.59 -5.98 2.15
CA VAL A 94 -4.42 -7.18 2.28
C VAL A 94 -4.03 -8.30 1.33
N ALA A 95 -3.37 -7.96 0.23
CA ALA A 95 -2.79 -8.90 -0.72
C ALA A 95 -1.62 -8.26 -1.44
N TRP A 96 -0.70 -9.07 -1.96
CA TRP A 96 0.44 -8.57 -2.74
C TRP A 96 1.02 -9.66 -3.63
N SER A 97 1.77 -9.22 -4.65
CA SER A 97 2.70 -10.07 -5.41
C SER A 97 4.03 -9.35 -5.58
N ILE A 98 5.14 -10.10 -5.43
CA ILE A 98 6.51 -9.63 -5.60
C ILE A 98 7.13 -10.43 -6.75
N SER A 99 7.54 -9.74 -7.82
CA SER A 99 8.03 -10.35 -9.05
C SER A 99 9.25 -9.64 -9.62
N LYS A 100 10.02 -10.34 -10.46
CA LYS A 100 11.10 -9.74 -11.26
C LYS A 100 10.59 -8.96 -12.48
N ARG A 101 9.29 -9.08 -12.81
CA ARG A 101 8.65 -8.44 -13.97
C ARG A 101 7.27 -7.92 -13.61
N PRO A 102 6.91 -6.69 -14.05
CA PRO A 102 5.58 -6.13 -13.82
C PRO A 102 4.63 -6.61 -14.94
N ASP A 103 4.29 -7.88 -14.93
CA ASP A 103 3.47 -8.54 -15.95
C ASP A 103 2.08 -8.97 -15.43
N MET A 104 1.28 -9.59 -16.29
CA MET A 104 -0.06 -10.05 -15.92
C MET A 104 -0.05 -11.20 -14.93
N GLU A 105 1.03 -11.97 -14.86
CA GLU A 105 1.16 -13.04 -13.86
C GLU A 105 1.25 -12.44 -12.46
N GLN A 106 2.05 -11.37 -12.28
CA GLN A 106 2.11 -10.62 -11.03
C GLN A 106 0.73 -10.10 -10.62
N GLN A 107 -0.04 -9.55 -11.57
CA GLN A 107 -1.38 -9.05 -11.27
C GLN A 107 -2.33 -10.19 -10.89
N ARG A 108 -2.24 -11.33 -11.55
CA ARG A 108 -3.04 -12.52 -11.24
C ARG A 108 -2.78 -13.02 -9.82
N GLU A 109 -1.51 -13.15 -9.42
CA GLU A 109 -1.14 -13.57 -8.07
C GLU A 109 -1.68 -12.61 -7.00
N MET A 110 -1.54 -11.31 -7.21
CA MET A 110 -2.10 -10.29 -6.30
C MET A 110 -3.62 -10.43 -6.18
N LEU A 111 -4.35 -10.59 -7.30
CA LEU A 111 -5.80 -10.76 -7.31
C LEU A 111 -6.26 -12.09 -6.69
N ASP A 112 -5.50 -13.16 -6.84
CA ASP A 112 -5.77 -14.44 -6.18
C ASP A 112 -5.57 -14.33 -4.65
N GLY A 113 -4.57 -13.56 -4.20
CA GLY A 113 -4.40 -13.19 -2.81
C GLY A 113 -5.57 -12.36 -2.28
N LEU A 114 -6.01 -11.35 -3.04
CA LEU A 114 -7.16 -10.52 -2.70
C LEU A 114 -8.43 -11.35 -2.56
N ALA A 115 -8.69 -12.27 -3.52
CA ALA A 115 -9.85 -13.15 -3.48
C ALA A 115 -9.91 -14.03 -2.22
N LYS A 116 -8.75 -14.45 -1.70
CA LYS A 116 -8.64 -15.24 -0.46
C LYS A 116 -8.84 -14.41 0.81
N ALA A 117 -8.40 -13.14 0.77
CA ALA A 117 -8.43 -12.26 1.95
C ALA A 117 -9.77 -11.54 2.10
N MET A 118 -10.48 -11.29 1.00
CA MET A 118 -11.69 -10.48 0.97
C MET A 118 -12.87 -11.21 1.64
N PRO A 119 -13.57 -10.56 2.59
CA PRO A 119 -14.75 -11.14 3.22
C PRO A 119 -15.90 -11.34 2.21
N GLU A 120 -16.71 -12.33 2.44
CA GLU A 120 -17.94 -12.57 1.66
C GLU A 120 -18.86 -11.32 1.72
N GLY A 121 -19.38 -10.91 0.57
CA GLY A 121 -20.25 -9.75 0.44
C GLY A 121 -19.54 -8.39 0.50
N ALA A 122 -18.21 -8.35 0.56
CA ALA A 122 -17.48 -7.09 0.42
C ALA A 122 -17.47 -6.63 -1.04
N GLU A 123 -17.81 -5.36 -1.28
CA GLU A 123 -17.85 -4.73 -2.60
C GLU A 123 -17.03 -3.42 -2.60
N PRO A 124 -15.71 -3.50 -2.48
CA PRO A 124 -14.88 -2.30 -2.41
C PRO A 124 -14.75 -1.59 -3.77
N VAL A 125 -14.49 -0.27 -3.71
CA VAL A 125 -13.99 0.48 -4.85
C VAL A 125 -12.46 0.40 -4.84
N MET A 126 -11.85 -0.04 -5.94
CA MET A 126 -10.39 -0.12 -6.08
C MET A 126 -9.87 0.95 -7.03
N GLN A 127 -9.06 1.86 -6.50
CA GLN A 127 -8.38 2.91 -7.24
C GLN A 127 -7.08 2.41 -7.85
N MET A 128 -6.82 2.78 -9.09
CA MET A 128 -5.62 2.48 -9.84
C MET A 128 -5.28 3.57 -10.85
N ASP A 129 -4.09 3.55 -11.40
CA ASP A 129 -3.73 4.41 -12.51
C ASP A 129 -4.25 3.86 -13.87
N MET A 130 -3.92 4.54 -14.96
CA MET A 130 -4.24 4.10 -16.33
C MET A 130 -3.17 3.15 -16.90
N GLY A 131 -2.48 2.37 -16.08
CA GLY A 131 -1.51 1.36 -16.52
C GLY A 131 -2.18 0.30 -17.41
N TRP A 132 -1.44 -0.20 -18.42
CA TRP A 132 -1.96 -1.19 -19.36
C TRP A 132 -2.49 -2.47 -18.69
N GLN A 133 -1.85 -2.89 -17.59
CA GLN A 133 -2.24 -4.08 -16.82
C GLN A 133 -3.67 -3.95 -16.25
N TYR A 134 -4.07 -2.74 -15.84
CA TYR A 134 -5.38 -2.47 -15.24
C TYR A 134 -6.50 -2.32 -16.28
N GLN A 135 -6.14 -2.14 -17.55
CA GLN A 135 -7.04 -2.09 -18.70
C GLN A 135 -7.19 -3.46 -19.38
N HIS A 136 -6.38 -4.44 -18.98
CA HIS A 136 -6.39 -5.77 -19.59
C HIS A 136 -7.62 -6.57 -19.16
N ARG A 137 -8.29 -7.23 -20.14
CA ARG A 137 -9.55 -7.97 -19.93
C ARG A 137 -9.49 -9.01 -18.81
N ALA A 138 -8.36 -9.70 -18.64
CA ALA A 138 -8.19 -10.68 -17.57
C ALA A 138 -8.23 -10.02 -16.18
N PHE A 139 -7.64 -8.82 -16.02
CA PHE A 139 -7.66 -8.05 -14.78
C PHE A 139 -9.07 -7.51 -14.48
N THR A 140 -9.67 -6.80 -15.45
CA THR A 140 -11.00 -6.20 -15.29
C THR A 140 -12.08 -7.25 -15.05
N GLY A 141 -12.02 -8.39 -15.78
CA GLY A 141 -12.93 -9.50 -15.60
C GLY A 141 -12.81 -10.18 -14.23
N ARG A 142 -11.57 -10.31 -13.71
CA ARG A 142 -11.33 -10.87 -12.37
C ARG A 142 -11.87 -9.96 -11.27
N LEU A 143 -11.62 -8.64 -11.33
CA LEU A 143 -12.18 -7.67 -10.38
C LEU A 143 -13.70 -7.69 -10.37
N ARG A 144 -14.32 -7.69 -11.55
CA ARG A 144 -15.80 -7.79 -11.69
C ARG A 144 -16.34 -9.06 -11.06
N GLY A 145 -15.66 -10.20 -11.27
CA GLY A 145 -16.03 -11.50 -10.66
C GLY A 145 -15.89 -11.51 -9.13
N LEU A 146 -15.08 -10.61 -8.55
CA LEU A 146 -14.94 -10.43 -7.12
C LEU A 146 -15.90 -9.38 -6.54
N GLY A 147 -16.75 -8.74 -7.34
CA GLY A 147 -17.60 -7.64 -6.88
C GLY A 147 -16.86 -6.33 -6.63
N VAL A 148 -15.62 -6.21 -7.10
CA VAL A 148 -14.81 -5.00 -6.92
C VAL A 148 -15.12 -3.97 -8.01
N THR A 149 -15.52 -2.76 -7.62
CA THR A 149 -15.72 -1.64 -8.54
C THR A 149 -14.38 -1.01 -8.89
N GLN A 150 -14.06 -0.95 -10.17
CA GLN A 150 -12.83 -0.35 -10.67
C GLN A 150 -12.97 1.17 -10.80
N SER A 151 -11.99 1.92 -10.27
CA SER A 151 -11.88 3.37 -10.40
C SER A 151 -10.49 3.73 -10.93
N MET A 152 -10.43 4.51 -12.02
CA MET A 152 -9.16 4.88 -12.65
C MET A 152 -8.84 6.36 -12.47
N SER A 153 -7.57 6.65 -12.18
CA SER A 153 -7.04 8.01 -12.15
C SER A 153 -7.21 8.69 -13.50
N ARG A 154 -7.48 9.98 -13.50
CA ARG A 154 -7.50 10.78 -14.73
C ARG A 154 -6.09 10.82 -15.33
N LYS A 155 -6.03 10.84 -16.66
CA LYS A 155 -4.76 10.86 -17.39
C LYS A 155 -3.85 12.01 -16.93
N GLY A 156 -2.62 11.67 -16.52
CA GLY A 156 -1.62 12.63 -16.08
C GLY A 156 -1.85 13.25 -14.70
N ASN A 157 -2.74 12.68 -13.87
CA ASN A 157 -3.06 13.21 -12.54
C ASN A 157 -2.62 12.25 -11.43
N CYS A 158 -1.37 12.42 -10.95
CA CYS A 158 -0.80 11.62 -9.87
C CYS A 158 -1.57 11.77 -8.54
N LEU A 159 -2.22 12.91 -8.29
CA LEU A 159 -2.98 13.13 -7.07
C LEU A 159 -4.15 12.16 -6.89
N ASP A 160 -4.63 11.56 -7.98
CA ASP A 160 -5.72 10.60 -7.93
C ASP A 160 -5.27 9.22 -7.39
N ASN A 161 -3.94 8.98 -7.21
CA ASN A 161 -3.36 7.76 -6.61
C ASN A 161 -2.53 8.02 -5.34
N ALA A 162 -2.64 9.21 -4.78
CA ALA A 162 -1.79 9.70 -3.69
C ALA A 162 -1.75 8.79 -2.44
N CYS A 163 -2.82 8.04 -2.17
CA CYS A 163 -2.87 7.15 -1.01
C CYS A 163 -1.92 5.95 -1.16
N THR A 164 -1.90 5.33 -2.35
CA THR A 164 -0.99 4.21 -2.67
C THR A 164 0.44 4.70 -2.83
N GLU A 165 0.64 5.88 -3.47
CA GLU A 165 1.97 6.51 -3.56
C GLU A 165 2.56 6.81 -2.17
N GLY A 166 1.72 7.22 -1.22
CA GLY A 166 2.10 7.43 0.18
C GLY A 166 2.60 6.15 0.86
N LEU A 167 1.94 5.00 0.62
CA LEU A 167 2.41 3.70 1.07
C LEU A 167 3.81 3.38 0.52
N PHE A 168 4.01 3.57 -0.79
CA PHE A 168 5.30 3.32 -1.42
C PHE A 168 6.42 4.24 -0.90
N GLY A 169 6.07 5.50 -0.59
CA GLY A 169 7.00 6.42 0.07
C GLY A 169 7.50 5.86 1.41
N HIS A 170 6.59 5.39 2.26
CA HIS A 170 6.96 4.77 3.53
C HIS A 170 7.80 3.51 3.32
N MET A 171 7.42 2.61 2.42
CA MET A 171 8.18 1.40 2.14
C MET A 171 9.60 1.71 1.68
N LYS A 172 9.75 2.66 0.75
CA LYS A 172 11.07 3.07 0.26
C LYS A 172 11.92 3.71 1.34
N ASP A 173 11.34 4.50 2.22
CA ASP A 173 12.06 5.18 3.28
C ASP A 173 12.36 4.27 4.48
N GLU A 174 11.44 3.40 4.88
CA GLU A 174 11.56 2.56 6.09
C GLU A 174 12.26 1.22 5.82
N PHE A 175 11.99 0.61 4.65
CA PHE A 175 12.51 -0.72 4.30
C PHE A 175 13.72 -0.66 3.38
N PHE A 176 13.64 0.12 2.29
CA PHE A 176 14.58 0.01 1.18
C PHE A 176 15.79 0.95 1.30
N ARG A 177 15.61 2.16 1.82
CA ARG A 177 16.68 3.17 1.87
C ARG A 177 17.89 2.70 2.66
N GLY A 178 19.07 2.81 2.03
CA GLY A 178 20.36 2.44 2.63
C GLY A 178 20.58 0.94 2.77
N ARG A 179 19.75 0.14 2.10
CA ARG A 179 19.91 -1.30 1.99
C ARG A 179 20.06 -1.70 0.53
N ASP A 180 20.66 -2.84 0.28
CA ASP A 180 20.74 -3.48 -1.02
C ASP A 180 20.70 -5.00 -0.86
N TRP A 181 20.42 -5.70 -1.93
CA TRP A 181 20.28 -7.15 -1.98
C TRP A 181 20.95 -7.68 -3.24
N ASP A 182 21.72 -8.75 -3.10
CA ASP A 182 22.37 -9.46 -4.19
C ASP A 182 21.53 -10.62 -4.74
N ASP A 183 20.48 -11.02 -3.99
CA ASP A 183 19.56 -12.10 -4.36
C ASP A 183 18.10 -11.69 -4.29
N PHE A 184 17.30 -12.13 -5.28
CA PHE A 184 15.88 -11.82 -5.35
C PHE A 184 15.05 -12.52 -4.26
N GLU A 185 15.35 -13.77 -3.94
CA GLU A 185 14.58 -14.52 -2.95
C GLU A 185 14.83 -13.97 -1.54
N GLU A 186 16.05 -13.50 -1.27
CA GLU A 186 16.36 -12.76 -0.05
C GLU A 186 15.58 -11.45 0.03
N PHE A 187 15.61 -10.64 -1.03
CA PHE A 187 14.82 -9.41 -1.11
C PHE A 187 13.32 -9.67 -0.90
N LYS A 188 12.77 -10.70 -1.57
CA LYS A 188 11.37 -11.07 -1.48
C LYS A 188 10.99 -11.43 -0.05
N ARG A 189 11.75 -12.31 0.60
CA ARG A 189 11.55 -12.71 2.00
C ARG A 189 11.56 -11.49 2.94
N ASP A 190 12.53 -10.60 2.79
CA ASP A 190 12.67 -9.43 3.63
C ASP A 190 11.55 -8.41 3.42
N LEU A 191 11.09 -8.23 2.16
CA LEU A 191 9.94 -7.38 1.85
C LEU A 191 8.65 -7.97 2.40
N GLU A 192 8.45 -9.28 2.33
CA GLU A 192 7.31 -9.98 2.96
C GLU A 192 7.33 -9.80 4.49
N ALA A 193 8.50 -9.92 5.11
CA ALA A 193 8.67 -9.65 6.55
C ALA A 193 8.34 -8.18 6.89
N TYR A 194 8.72 -7.22 6.04
CA TYR A 194 8.34 -5.82 6.23
C TYR A 194 6.83 -5.60 6.07
N ILE A 195 6.17 -6.23 5.09
CA ILE A 195 4.72 -6.17 4.93
C ILE A 195 4.01 -6.74 6.17
N HIS A 196 4.52 -7.86 6.70
CA HIS A 196 4.01 -8.41 7.96
C HIS A 196 4.19 -7.42 9.12
N HIS A 197 5.37 -6.82 9.26
CA HIS A 197 5.63 -5.76 10.26
C HIS A 197 4.67 -4.57 10.07
N TRP A 198 4.45 -4.11 8.84
CA TRP A 198 3.51 -3.03 8.53
C TRP A 198 2.10 -3.36 9.03
N ASN A 199 1.61 -4.56 8.77
CA ASN A 199 0.25 -4.97 9.07
C ASN A 199 0.02 -5.29 10.56
N HIS A 200 1.00 -5.91 11.24
CA HIS A 200 0.81 -6.49 12.56
C HIS A 200 1.58 -5.80 13.69
N VAL A 201 2.60 -5.00 13.38
CA VAL A 201 3.48 -4.39 14.39
C VAL A 201 3.46 -2.86 14.33
N ARG A 202 3.51 -2.28 13.12
CA ARG A 202 3.61 -0.84 12.92
C ARG A 202 2.33 -0.12 13.33
N ARG A 203 2.39 0.57 14.46
CA ARG A 203 1.27 1.36 14.99
C ARG A 203 1.14 2.70 14.26
N GLN A 204 -0.09 3.11 13.93
CA GLN A 204 -0.36 4.29 13.15
C GLN A 204 -1.24 5.31 13.90
N VAL A 205 -0.84 6.59 13.86
CA VAL A 205 -1.60 7.68 14.50
C VAL A 205 -3.03 7.77 13.96
N ARG A 206 -3.19 7.62 12.63
CA ARG A 206 -4.50 7.65 11.96
C ARG A 206 -5.42 6.52 12.39
N LEU A 207 -4.87 5.40 12.86
CA LEU A 207 -5.60 4.26 13.40
C LEU A 207 -5.70 4.31 14.93
N LYS A 208 -5.59 5.49 15.52
CA LYS A 208 -5.66 5.73 16.99
C LYS A 208 -4.62 4.92 17.77
N GLY A 209 -3.47 4.63 17.16
CA GLY A 209 -2.39 3.86 17.78
C GLY A 209 -2.51 2.34 17.60
N LEU A 210 -3.47 1.88 16.82
CA LEU A 210 -3.59 0.47 16.46
C LEU A 210 -2.70 0.13 15.25
N THR A 211 -2.41 -1.14 15.08
CA THR A 211 -1.89 -1.69 13.84
C THR A 211 -3.02 -1.81 12.81
N PRO A 212 -2.72 -1.92 11.51
CA PRO A 212 -3.73 -2.15 10.48
C PRO A 212 -4.67 -3.33 10.77
N VAL A 213 -4.11 -4.47 11.18
CA VAL A 213 -4.90 -5.67 11.50
C VAL A 213 -5.75 -5.47 12.76
N GLU A 214 -5.19 -4.93 13.84
CA GLU A 214 -5.95 -4.61 15.06
C GLU A 214 -7.14 -3.69 14.75
N PHE A 215 -6.92 -2.67 13.92
CA PHE A 215 -7.98 -1.74 13.52
C PHE A 215 -9.07 -2.45 12.72
N ARG A 216 -8.71 -3.26 11.71
CA ARG A 216 -9.67 -4.02 10.91
C ARG A 216 -10.51 -4.95 11.79
N GLU A 217 -9.88 -5.72 12.66
CA GLU A 217 -10.58 -6.66 13.54
C GLU A 217 -11.55 -5.94 14.48
N GLN A 218 -11.12 -4.81 15.05
CA GLN A 218 -12.00 -4.01 15.94
C GLN A 218 -13.19 -3.45 15.16
N ALA A 219 -12.97 -2.92 13.96
CA ALA A 219 -14.03 -2.35 13.13
C ALA A 219 -15.07 -3.41 12.71
N LEU A 220 -14.62 -4.62 12.34
CA LEU A 220 -15.52 -5.71 11.96
C LEU A 220 -16.32 -6.25 13.15
N ARG A 221 -15.73 -6.33 14.35
CA ARG A 221 -16.46 -6.73 15.57
C ARG A 221 -17.51 -5.69 15.99
N GLY A 222 -17.28 -4.41 15.73
CA GLY A 222 -18.22 -3.33 16.06
C GLY A 222 -19.34 -3.18 15.04
N ALA A 223 -19.26 -3.83 13.90
CA ALA A 223 -20.27 -3.83 12.84
C ALA A 223 -21.18 -5.08 12.86
N ALA A 224 -20.84 -6.10 13.66
CA ALA A 224 -21.63 -7.30 13.91
C ALA A 224 -22.54 -7.11 15.12
#